data_b4e1b33f54731ce2a2fe05cc5f7d85ca
#
_entry.id   b4e1b33f54731ce2a2fe05cc5f7d85ca
#
_cell.length_a   1.000
_cell.length_b   1.000
_cell.length_c   1.000
_cell.angle_alpha   90.00
_cell.angle_beta   90.00
_cell.angle_gamma   90.00
#
_symmetry.space_group_name_H-M   'P 1'
#
loop_
_entity.id
_entity.type
_entity.pdbx_description
1 polymer ?
#
loop_
_entity_poly.entity_id
_entity_poly.type
_entity_poly.pdbx_seq_one_letter_code
_entity_poly.pdbx_strand_id
1 'polypeptide(L)'
;GVFLTHGHADAVGALPYFLQNIDAPVFGSKLTIALAKYYVESSNIVKGFEDYHEVTENTEIDFPTATVKFFKTTHTIPDSLAIVIKTSEGNIVYTGDFKFDQSAAVEYQTNFGRIADVGEDYVLALLSDSSDAESTVENVSDRKVAETMLETFLNAEGRIIVACVASNILRIQQVINAAYESGRKIFLTGSELEEIVNIALSLNKLTVPDKELIVNFNQMKKLADDELVILETGNAGEPIKALQKMALGRHRQVNLHEGDLVYIATTPSVAMETQIARTKDLIYRADAEVFEMANSKKSSGHATPNDLKLMMNLLQPTFFIPVQGEYRSLLAHAELANELGIPYKNIFIPGKG
;
A
#
# COMPACT_ATOMS: atom_id res chain seq x y z
N GLY A 1 7.13 -21.78 -8.87
CA GLY A 1 6.24 -21.14 -7.87
C GLY A 1 6.07 -19.65 -8.11
N VAL A 2 5.00 -19.09 -7.59
CA VAL A 2 4.74 -17.65 -7.56
C VAL A 2 5.01 -17.15 -6.15
N PHE A 3 5.84 -16.12 -6.01
CA PHE A 3 6.18 -15.52 -4.72
C PHE A 3 5.62 -14.11 -4.67
N LEU A 4 4.71 -13.87 -3.73
CA LEU A 4 4.02 -12.59 -3.54
C LEU A 4 4.69 -11.79 -2.43
N THR A 5 5.02 -10.54 -2.69
CA THR A 5 5.64 -9.65 -1.70
C THR A 5 4.65 -9.11 -0.68
N HIS A 6 3.46 -8.71 -1.13
CA HIS A 6 2.42 -8.10 -0.30
C HIS A 6 1.04 -8.21 -0.95
N GLY A 7 -0.01 -7.81 -0.24
CA GLY A 7 -1.41 -8.06 -0.64
C GLY A 7 -2.11 -6.92 -1.36
N HIS A 8 -1.42 -5.90 -1.88
CA HIS A 8 -2.07 -4.86 -2.68
C HIS A 8 -2.53 -5.38 -4.05
N ALA A 9 -3.59 -4.79 -4.60
CA ALA A 9 -4.19 -5.22 -5.84
C ALA A 9 -3.24 -5.17 -7.06
N ASP A 10 -2.29 -4.24 -7.08
CA ASP A 10 -1.24 -4.14 -8.11
C ASP A 10 -0.20 -5.28 -8.02
N ALA A 11 0.03 -5.82 -6.81
CA ALA A 11 0.92 -6.96 -6.60
C ALA A 11 0.23 -8.32 -6.84
N VAL A 12 -1.07 -8.48 -6.51
CA VAL A 12 -1.77 -9.78 -6.55
C VAL A 12 -2.89 -9.84 -7.59
N GLY A 13 -3.37 -8.72 -8.11
CA GLY A 13 -4.56 -8.66 -8.96
C GLY A 13 -4.42 -9.36 -10.32
N ALA A 14 -3.20 -9.55 -10.83
CA ALA A 14 -2.95 -10.32 -12.04
C ALA A 14 -2.86 -11.84 -11.81
N LEU A 15 -2.84 -12.29 -10.55
CA LEU A 15 -2.68 -13.71 -10.19
C LEU A 15 -3.75 -14.63 -10.83
N PRO A 16 -5.05 -14.27 -10.90
CA PRO A 16 -6.05 -15.10 -11.56
C PRO A 16 -5.72 -15.39 -13.02
N TYR A 17 -5.24 -14.38 -13.76
CA TYR A 17 -4.87 -14.53 -15.18
C TYR A 17 -3.62 -15.37 -15.37
N PHE A 18 -2.66 -15.30 -14.44
CA PHE A 18 -1.49 -16.16 -14.43
C PHE A 18 -1.88 -17.61 -14.18
N LEU A 19 -2.66 -17.87 -13.12
CA LEU A 19 -3.08 -19.22 -12.71
C LEU A 19 -4.03 -19.89 -13.72
N GLN A 20 -4.72 -19.12 -14.55
CA GLN A 20 -5.53 -19.68 -15.65
C GLN A 20 -4.66 -20.45 -16.66
N ASN A 21 -3.40 -20.07 -16.81
CA ASN A 21 -2.50 -20.59 -17.83
C ASN A 21 -1.37 -21.45 -17.27
N ILE A 22 -1.01 -21.27 -15.99
CA ILE A 22 0.14 -21.92 -15.37
C ILE A 22 -0.27 -22.47 -14.00
N ASP A 23 -0.17 -23.77 -13.84
CA ASP A 23 -0.36 -24.45 -12.55
C ASP A 23 0.93 -24.36 -11.75
N ALA A 24 0.93 -23.52 -10.70
CA ALA A 24 2.11 -23.30 -9.87
C ALA A 24 1.70 -22.93 -8.44
N PRO A 25 2.40 -23.45 -7.41
CA PRO A 25 2.17 -23.08 -6.01
C PRO A 25 2.41 -21.58 -5.79
N VAL A 26 1.57 -20.99 -4.95
CA VAL A 26 1.62 -19.55 -4.61
C VAL A 26 2.08 -19.40 -3.16
N PHE A 27 3.13 -18.60 -2.96
CA PHE A 27 3.75 -18.34 -1.67
C PHE A 27 3.61 -16.85 -1.30
N GLY A 28 3.30 -16.58 -0.04
CA GLY A 28 3.21 -15.21 0.47
C GLY A 28 2.96 -15.20 1.98
N SER A 29 3.02 -14.03 2.60
CA SER A 29 2.66 -13.91 4.01
C SER A 29 1.19 -14.23 4.25
N LYS A 30 0.82 -14.50 5.49
CA LYS A 30 -0.54 -14.93 5.85
C LYS A 30 -1.63 -13.98 5.34
N LEU A 31 -1.44 -12.66 5.52
CA LEU A 31 -2.38 -11.67 4.99
C LEU A 31 -2.35 -11.62 3.47
N THR A 32 -1.16 -11.68 2.87
CA THR A 32 -0.99 -11.68 1.41
C THR A 32 -1.72 -12.86 0.77
N ILE A 33 -1.59 -14.07 1.33
CA ILE A 33 -2.29 -15.27 0.85
C ILE A 33 -3.80 -15.12 0.99
N ALA A 34 -4.29 -14.61 2.12
CA ALA A 34 -5.73 -14.42 2.32
C ALA A 34 -6.33 -13.43 1.30
N LEU A 35 -5.64 -12.34 1.02
CA LEU A 35 -6.05 -11.37 -0.01
C LEU A 35 -5.92 -11.95 -1.42
N ALA A 36 -4.85 -12.70 -1.71
CA ALA A 36 -4.68 -13.39 -3.00
C ALA A 36 -5.83 -14.38 -3.26
N LYS A 37 -6.23 -15.18 -2.26
CA LYS A 37 -7.41 -16.05 -2.35
C LYS A 37 -8.68 -15.26 -2.68
N TYR A 38 -8.93 -14.18 -1.95
CA TYR A 38 -10.05 -13.29 -2.20
C TYR A 38 -10.08 -12.78 -3.65
N TYR A 39 -8.95 -12.27 -4.17
CA TYR A 39 -8.86 -11.76 -5.55
C TYR A 39 -9.01 -12.88 -6.59
N VAL A 40 -8.47 -14.07 -6.36
CA VAL A 40 -8.63 -15.21 -7.27
C VAL A 40 -10.08 -15.66 -7.31
N GLU A 41 -10.72 -15.84 -6.15
CA GLU A 41 -12.13 -16.30 -6.06
C GLU A 41 -13.10 -15.26 -6.62
N SER A 42 -12.94 -13.97 -6.26
CA SER A 42 -13.83 -12.89 -6.73
C SER A 42 -13.72 -12.62 -8.23
N SER A 43 -12.59 -12.96 -8.86
CA SER A 43 -12.37 -12.80 -10.30
C SER A 43 -13.27 -13.70 -11.15
N ASN A 44 -13.69 -14.86 -10.62
CA ASN A 44 -14.36 -15.94 -11.34
C ASN A 44 -13.58 -16.51 -12.56
N ILE A 45 -12.29 -16.22 -12.69
CA ILE A 45 -11.42 -16.70 -13.78
C ILE A 45 -10.92 -18.11 -13.51
N VAL A 46 -10.44 -18.35 -12.27
CA VAL A 46 -9.94 -19.66 -11.81
C VAL A 46 -10.83 -20.14 -10.67
N LYS A 47 -11.22 -21.42 -10.72
CA LYS A 47 -12.06 -22.04 -9.69
C LYS A 47 -11.32 -23.19 -9.01
N GLY A 48 -11.43 -23.22 -7.68
CA GLY A 48 -10.93 -24.37 -6.88
C GLY A 48 -9.40 -24.46 -6.84
N PHE A 49 -8.69 -23.35 -7.01
CA PHE A 49 -7.24 -23.32 -6.79
C PHE A 49 -6.96 -23.30 -5.28
N GLU A 50 -6.17 -24.25 -4.78
CA GLU A 50 -5.91 -24.44 -3.35
C GLU A 50 -4.41 -24.48 -2.99
N ASP A 51 -3.52 -24.41 -3.99
CA ASP A 51 -2.07 -24.59 -3.80
C ASP A 51 -1.40 -23.27 -3.30
N TYR A 52 -1.83 -22.83 -2.10
CA TYR A 52 -1.32 -21.65 -1.42
C TYR A 52 -0.49 -22.03 -0.20
N HIS A 53 0.65 -21.39 -0.02
CA HIS A 53 1.60 -21.62 1.06
C HIS A 53 1.93 -20.34 1.81
N GLU A 54 1.70 -20.34 3.12
CA GLU A 54 2.07 -19.22 3.98
C GLU A 54 3.56 -19.26 4.28
N VAL A 55 4.23 -18.10 4.15
CA VAL A 55 5.64 -17.91 4.47
C VAL A 55 5.83 -16.71 5.41
N THR A 56 6.98 -16.70 6.07
CA THR A 56 7.44 -15.59 6.93
C THR A 56 8.89 -15.24 6.58
N GLU A 57 9.44 -14.18 7.18
CA GLU A 57 10.86 -13.84 7.02
C GLU A 57 11.83 -14.95 7.47
N ASN A 58 11.35 -15.96 8.22
CA ASN A 58 12.14 -17.10 8.68
C ASN A 58 12.00 -18.35 7.79
N THR A 59 11.17 -18.27 6.76
CA THR A 59 10.94 -19.40 5.85
C THR A 59 12.06 -19.47 4.81
N GLU A 60 12.54 -20.68 4.54
CA GLU A 60 13.43 -21.00 3.43
C GLU A 60 12.78 -22.09 2.58
N ILE A 61 12.81 -21.95 1.27
CA ILE A 61 12.22 -22.90 0.33
C ILE A 61 13.28 -23.36 -0.64
N ASP A 62 13.63 -24.62 -0.58
CA ASP A 62 14.68 -25.21 -1.41
C ASP A 62 14.12 -25.72 -2.72
N PHE A 63 14.80 -25.34 -3.80
CA PHE A 63 14.66 -25.87 -5.15
C PHE A 63 15.97 -26.55 -5.58
N PRO A 64 16.00 -27.39 -6.59
CA PRO A 64 17.21 -28.11 -7.00
C PRO A 64 18.43 -27.22 -7.27
N THR A 65 18.22 -25.97 -7.71
CA THR A 65 19.28 -25.02 -8.11
C THR A 65 19.23 -23.67 -7.38
N ALA A 66 18.30 -23.48 -6.46
CA ALA A 66 18.14 -22.20 -5.76
C ALA A 66 17.39 -22.41 -4.42
N THR A 67 17.64 -21.52 -3.47
CA THR A 67 16.86 -21.41 -2.24
C THR A 67 16.19 -20.05 -2.21
N VAL A 68 14.88 -20.01 -1.93
CA VAL A 68 14.14 -18.74 -1.76
C VAL A 68 14.03 -18.41 -0.28
N LYS A 69 14.45 -17.19 0.07
CA LYS A 69 14.40 -16.62 1.42
C LYS A 69 13.67 -15.29 1.39
N PHE A 70 13.38 -14.75 2.57
CA PHE A 70 12.61 -13.52 2.71
C PHE A 70 13.20 -12.63 3.80
N PHE A 71 12.96 -11.32 3.65
CA PHE A 71 13.09 -10.39 4.77
C PHE A 71 11.91 -9.41 4.80
N LYS A 72 11.58 -8.96 6.01
CA LYS A 72 10.44 -8.07 6.23
C LYS A 72 10.76 -6.65 5.79
N THR A 73 9.81 -6.01 5.11
CA THR A 73 9.88 -4.60 4.69
C THR A 73 8.71 -3.80 5.27
N THR A 74 8.90 -2.49 5.46
CA THR A 74 7.84 -1.56 5.83
C THR A 74 7.08 -1.13 4.58
N HIS A 75 5.75 -1.30 4.61
CA HIS A 75 4.87 -0.78 3.57
C HIS A 75 3.52 -0.38 4.20
N THR A 76 2.52 0.01 3.41
CA THR A 76 1.19 0.43 3.88
C THR A 76 0.26 -0.74 4.24
N ILE A 77 0.73 -1.95 4.08
CA ILE A 77 0.07 -3.20 4.46
C ILE A 77 1.03 -4.05 5.30
N PRO A 78 0.55 -4.69 6.40
CA PRO A 78 1.44 -5.49 7.25
C PRO A 78 1.91 -6.77 6.56
N ASP A 79 2.98 -7.35 7.10
CA ASP A 79 3.59 -8.59 6.63
C ASP A 79 4.16 -8.53 5.20
N SER A 80 4.51 -7.34 4.71
CA SER A 80 5.21 -7.18 3.43
C SER A 80 6.60 -7.80 3.48
N LEU A 81 6.97 -8.52 2.43
CA LEU A 81 8.22 -9.29 2.34
C LEU A 81 8.97 -8.94 1.05
N ALA A 82 10.26 -8.73 1.17
CA ALA A 82 11.18 -8.84 0.04
C ALA A 82 11.55 -10.30 -0.20
N ILE A 83 11.92 -10.63 -1.43
CA ILE A 83 12.24 -11.98 -1.89
C ILE A 83 13.72 -12.05 -2.22
N VAL A 84 14.41 -13.05 -1.70
CA VAL A 84 15.82 -13.34 -1.98
C VAL A 84 15.93 -14.71 -2.62
N ILE A 85 16.44 -14.79 -3.83
CA ILE A 85 16.70 -16.04 -4.54
C ILE A 85 18.20 -16.29 -4.46
N LYS A 86 18.61 -17.21 -3.62
CA LYS A 86 20.00 -17.63 -3.46
C LYS A 86 20.35 -18.69 -4.51
N THR A 87 21.36 -18.42 -5.33
CA THR A 87 21.86 -19.32 -6.38
C THR A 87 23.35 -19.57 -6.21
N SER A 88 23.93 -20.46 -7.01
CA SER A 88 25.39 -20.67 -7.07
C SER A 88 26.16 -19.43 -7.55
N GLU A 89 25.51 -18.54 -8.30
CA GLU A 89 26.11 -17.33 -8.88
C GLU A 89 25.97 -16.09 -7.98
N GLY A 90 25.18 -16.19 -6.90
CA GLY A 90 24.91 -15.10 -5.96
C GLY A 90 23.41 -14.92 -5.69
N ASN A 91 23.09 -13.96 -4.84
CA ASN A 91 21.73 -13.64 -4.46
C ASN A 91 21.06 -12.70 -5.49
N ILE A 92 19.83 -12.99 -5.87
CA ILE A 92 18.94 -12.06 -6.59
C ILE A 92 17.91 -11.57 -5.60
N VAL A 93 17.81 -10.25 -5.41
CA VAL A 93 16.90 -9.64 -4.45
C VAL A 93 15.82 -8.85 -5.18
N TYR A 94 14.58 -9.08 -4.81
CA TYR A 94 13.42 -8.25 -5.21
C TYR A 94 12.79 -7.64 -3.97
N THR A 95 12.82 -6.30 -3.88
CA THR A 95 12.37 -5.61 -2.66
C THR A 95 10.85 -5.66 -2.44
N GLY A 96 10.06 -5.81 -3.52
CA GLY A 96 8.67 -5.39 -3.49
C GLY A 96 8.58 -3.89 -3.20
N ASP A 97 7.39 -3.41 -2.88
CA ASP A 97 7.16 -2.04 -2.47
C ASP A 97 7.62 -1.86 -1.02
N PHE A 98 8.38 -0.81 -0.76
CA PHE A 98 8.92 -0.58 0.58
C PHE A 98 9.20 0.89 0.86
N LYS A 99 9.35 1.21 2.12
CA LYS A 99 9.96 2.43 2.65
C LYS A 99 10.75 2.11 3.92
N PHE A 100 11.49 3.07 4.46
CA PHE A 100 12.05 2.97 5.80
C PHE A 100 11.38 3.99 6.72
N ASP A 101 10.60 3.51 7.68
CA ASP A 101 9.99 4.31 8.73
C ASP A 101 10.35 3.71 10.09
N GLN A 102 11.28 4.36 10.79
CA GLN A 102 11.75 3.89 12.11
C GLN A 102 10.69 4.07 13.20
N SER A 103 9.62 4.85 12.94
CA SER A 103 8.50 5.04 13.87
C SER A 103 7.33 4.08 13.62
N ALA A 104 7.45 3.21 12.61
CA ALA A 104 6.42 2.24 12.27
C ALA A 104 6.13 1.28 13.44
N ALA A 105 4.88 0.85 13.58
CA ALA A 105 4.49 -0.19 14.54
C ALA A 105 5.23 -1.50 14.24
N VAL A 106 5.42 -2.34 15.26
CA VAL A 106 6.28 -3.55 15.20
C VAL A 106 5.92 -4.47 14.04
N GLU A 107 4.63 -4.62 13.73
CA GLU A 107 4.15 -5.43 12.61
C GLU A 107 4.55 -4.90 11.24
N TYR A 108 4.91 -3.60 11.14
CA TYR A 108 5.33 -2.94 9.90
C TYR A 108 6.85 -2.68 9.83
N GLN A 109 7.61 -2.97 10.89
CA GLN A 109 9.03 -2.64 10.93
C GLN A 109 9.86 -3.48 9.97
N THR A 110 10.77 -2.81 9.26
CA THR A 110 11.82 -3.47 8.45
C THR A 110 12.84 -4.14 9.35
N ASN A 111 13.25 -5.36 8.99
CA ASN A 111 14.34 -6.05 9.64
C ASN A 111 15.69 -5.72 8.98
N PHE A 112 16.32 -4.62 9.40
CA PHE A 112 17.61 -4.17 8.87
C PHE A 112 18.73 -5.19 9.05
N GLY A 113 18.72 -5.96 10.15
CA GLY A 113 19.69 -7.02 10.39
C GLY A 113 19.66 -8.06 9.28
N ARG A 114 18.46 -8.49 8.86
CA ARG A 114 18.29 -9.45 7.76
C ARG A 114 18.75 -8.89 6.41
N ILE A 115 18.54 -7.60 6.16
CA ILE A 115 19.03 -6.96 4.93
C ILE A 115 20.56 -6.97 4.93
N ALA A 116 21.19 -6.64 6.06
CA ALA A 116 22.63 -6.65 6.19
C ALA A 116 23.20 -8.08 6.02
N ASP A 117 22.59 -9.10 6.62
CA ASP A 117 22.99 -10.51 6.44
C ASP A 117 22.93 -10.94 4.96
N VAL A 118 21.90 -10.50 4.22
CA VAL A 118 21.81 -10.75 2.76
C VAL A 118 22.93 -10.02 2.00
N GLY A 119 23.27 -8.79 2.43
CA GLY A 119 24.34 -8.00 1.83
C GLY A 119 25.75 -8.52 2.12
N GLU A 120 25.96 -9.25 3.24
CA GLU A 120 27.22 -9.95 3.52
C GLU A 120 27.48 -11.13 2.57
N ASP A 121 26.40 -11.78 2.10
CA ASP A 121 26.46 -12.72 1.00
C ASP A 121 26.53 -11.92 -0.33
N TYR A 122 27.22 -12.45 -1.34
CA TYR A 122 27.34 -11.78 -2.64
C TYR A 122 25.96 -11.57 -3.29
N VAL A 123 25.56 -10.29 -3.50
CA VAL A 123 24.33 -9.92 -4.21
C VAL A 123 24.64 -9.69 -5.68
N LEU A 124 24.21 -10.66 -6.51
CA LEU A 124 24.37 -10.60 -7.95
C LEU A 124 23.50 -9.50 -8.58
N ALA A 125 22.21 -9.45 -8.21
CA ALA A 125 21.28 -8.50 -8.79
C ALA A 125 20.26 -7.99 -7.75
N LEU A 126 19.92 -6.70 -7.84
CA LEU A 126 18.85 -6.07 -7.07
C LEU A 126 17.79 -5.53 -8.02
N LEU A 127 16.54 -6.00 -7.84
CA LEU A 127 15.35 -5.43 -8.44
C LEU A 127 14.65 -4.61 -7.35
N SER A 128 14.52 -3.29 -7.51
CA SER A 128 14.02 -2.42 -6.44
C SER A 128 12.96 -1.44 -6.90
N ASP A 129 11.94 -1.24 -6.05
CA ASP A 129 10.87 -0.26 -6.23
C ASP A 129 11.44 1.14 -6.50
N SER A 130 10.92 1.79 -7.55
CA SER A 130 11.38 3.10 -8.00
C SER A 130 10.30 4.18 -7.95
N SER A 131 9.13 3.87 -7.41
CA SER A 131 7.92 4.72 -7.52
C SER A 131 8.14 6.16 -7.05
N ASP A 132 8.96 6.37 -6.04
CA ASP A 132 9.27 7.69 -5.47
C ASP A 132 10.73 8.14 -5.67
N ALA A 133 11.47 7.51 -6.57
CA ALA A 133 12.89 7.76 -6.80
C ALA A 133 13.23 9.21 -7.20
N GLU A 134 12.30 9.92 -7.84
CA GLU A 134 12.46 11.33 -8.25
C GLU A 134 11.88 12.32 -7.22
N SER A 135 11.35 11.83 -6.09
CA SER A 135 10.65 12.68 -5.13
C SER A 135 11.61 13.63 -4.41
N THR A 136 11.29 14.91 -4.48
CA THR A 136 11.93 15.96 -3.67
C THR A 136 11.09 16.36 -2.46
N VAL A 137 9.90 15.77 -2.31
CA VAL A 137 8.95 16.06 -1.24
C VAL A 137 9.27 15.20 -0.03
N GLU A 138 9.27 15.79 1.17
CA GLU A 138 9.46 15.07 2.42
C GLU A 138 8.36 14.02 2.62
N ASN A 139 8.75 12.77 2.86
CA ASN A 139 7.82 11.72 3.27
C ASN A 139 7.70 11.75 4.80
N VAL A 140 6.49 12.05 5.30
CA VAL A 140 6.25 12.07 6.73
C VAL A 140 6.06 10.66 7.28
N SER A 141 6.48 10.46 8.53
CA SER A 141 6.30 9.19 9.21
C SER A 141 4.83 8.83 9.42
N ASP A 142 4.53 7.54 9.47
CA ASP A 142 3.16 7.04 9.69
C ASP A 142 2.58 7.53 11.03
N ARG A 143 3.43 7.69 12.05
CA ARG A 143 3.06 8.27 13.33
C ARG A 143 2.58 9.72 13.17
N LYS A 144 3.31 10.56 12.43
CA LYS A 144 2.92 11.95 12.20
C LYS A 144 1.62 12.06 11.39
N VAL A 145 1.41 11.16 10.45
CA VAL A 145 0.14 11.07 9.72
C VAL A 145 -1.02 10.74 10.65
N ALA A 146 -0.85 9.78 11.57
CA ALA A 146 -1.87 9.41 12.55
C ALA A 146 -2.20 10.58 13.49
N GLU A 147 -1.19 11.29 14.00
CA GLU A 147 -1.36 12.49 14.84
C GLU A 147 -2.15 13.59 14.10
N THR A 148 -1.77 13.88 12.85
CA THR A 148 -2.46 14.90 12.04
C THR A 148 -3.90 14.50 11.71
N MET A 149 -4.15 13.21 11.46
CA MET A 149 -5.50 12.69 11.22
C MET A 149 -6.38 12.86 12.45
N LEU A 150 -5.89 12.49 13.64
CA LEU A 150 -6.62 12.67 14.88
C LEU A 150 -6.93 14.14 15.15
N GLU A 151 -5.95 15.03 15.01
CA GLU A 151 -6.14 16.47 15.16
C GLU A 151 -7.22 16.99 14.19
N THR A 152 -7.20 16.55 12.93
CA THR A 152 -8.22 16.89 11.94
C THR A 152 -9.61 16.40 12.36
N PHE A 153 -9.72 15.18 12.87
CA PHE A 153 -11.00 14.59 13.28
C PHE A 153 -11.59 15.28 14.51
N LEU A 154 -10.74 15.70 15.46
CA LEU A 154 -11.17 16.44 16.66
C LEU A 154 -11.68 17.85 16.33
N ASN A 155 -11.14 18.49 15.29
CA ASN A 155 -11.48 19.86 14.92
C ASN A 155 -12.59 19.96 13.87
N ALA A 156 -12.97 18.87 13.22
CA ALA A 156 -14.02 18.88 12.20
C ALA A 156 -15.42 19.03 12.82
N GLU A 157 -16.21 19.98 12.33
CA GLU A 157 -17.57 20.27 12.81
C GLU A 157 -18.63 19.41 12.08
N GLY A 158 -18.36 18.99 10.83
CA GLY A 158 -19.25 18.18 9.99
C GLY A 158 -18.80 16.72 9.88
N ARG A 159 -19.37 16.02 8.87
CA ARG A 159 -18.94 14.66 8.53
C ARG A 159 -17.53 14.67 7.95
N ILE A 160 -16.81 13.60 8.19
CA ILE A 160 -15.50 13.39 7.61
C ILE A 160 -15.58 12.27 6.58
N ILE A 161 -15.21 12.54 5.34
CA ILE A 161 -15.14 11.55 4.29
C ILE A 161 -13.67 11.24 4.03
N VAL A 162 -13.22 10.02 4.37
CA VAL A 162 -11.83 9.57 4.12
C VAL A 162 -11.81 8.71 2.89
N ALA A 163 -11.01 9.10 1.91
CA ALA A 163 -10.81 8.33 0.69
C ALA A 163 -9.42 7.68 0.68
N CYS A 164 -9.37 6.34 0.69
CA CYS A 164 -8.12 5.59 0.62
C CYS A 164 -8.26 4.30 -0.20
N VAL A 165 -7.16 3.62 -0.47
CA VAL A 165 -7.16 2.30 -1.12
C VAL A 165 -7.60 1.24 -0.12
N ALA A 166 -8.47 0.30 -0.54
CA ALA A 166 -9.07 -0.72 0.33
C ALA A 166 -8.04 -1.63 1.02
N SER A 167 -6.92 -1.91 0.37
CA SER A 167 -5.84 -2.74 0.93
C SER A 167 -4.81 -1.96 1.76
N ASN A 168 -4.96 -0.63 1.91
CA ASN A 168 -4.11 0.17 2.79
C ASN A 168 -4.54 -0.02 4.26
N ILE A 169 -4.19 -1.17 4.82
CA ILE A 169 -4.58 -1.58 6.18
C ILE A 169 -4.05 -0.61 7.23
N LEU A 170 -2.85 -0.06 7.04
CA LEU A 170 -2.29 0.96 7.91
C LEU A 170 -3.19 2.20 7.99
N ARG A 171 -3.63 2.71 6.85
CA ARG A 171 -4.50 3.89 6.79
C ARG A 171 -5.87 3.60 7.40
N ILE A 172 -6.43 2.43 7.15
CA ILE A 172 -7.70 2.00 7.74
C ILE A 172 -7.57 1.95 9.26
N GLN A 173 -6.47 1.40 9.81
CA GLN A 173 -6.23 1.39 11.26
C GLN A 173 -6.13 2.81 11.83
N GLN A 174 -5.45 3.72 11.15
CA GLN A 174 -5.36 5.12 11.57
C GLN A 174 -6.73 5.81 11.60
N VAL A 175 -7.58 5.55 10.60
CA VAL A 175 -8.96 6.07 10.56
C VAL A 175 -9.79 5.51 11.71
N ILE A 176 -9.69 4.19 11.98
CA ILE A 176 -10.39 3.54 13.10
C ILE A 176 -9.98 4.17 14.43
N ASN A 177 -8.68 4.36 14.66
CA ASN A 177 -8.17 4.94 15.89
C ASN A 177 -8.62 6.40 16.05
N ALA A 178 -8.49 7.22 15.00
CA ALA A 178 -8.88 8.63 15.02
C ALA A 178 -10.40 8.80 15.22
N ALA A 179 -11.23 7.96 14.61
CA ALA A 179 -12.67 7.98 14.80
C ALA A 179 -13.06 7.60 16.25
N TYR A 180 -12.44 6.55 16.79
CA TYR A 180 -12.67 6.13 18.17
C TYR A 180 -12.30 7.23 19.17
N GLU A 181 -11.11 7.81 19.04
CA GLU A 181 -10.60 8.85 19.94
C GLU A 181 -11.36 10.17 19.81
N SER A 182 -11.92 10.48 18.64
CA SER A 182 -12.77 11.66 18.42
C SER A 182 -14.26 11.41 18.74
N GLY A 183 -14.64 10.21 19.19
CA GLY A 183 -16.02 9.86 19.53
C GLY A 183 -16.95 9.65 18.34
N ARG A 184 -16.40 9.51 17.13
CA ARG A 184 -17.17 9.34 15.89
C ARG A 184 -17.39 7.88 15.56
N LYS A 185 -18.46 7.56 14.85
CA LYS A 185 -18.75 6.24 14.28
C LYS A 185 -18.26 6.18 12.83
N ILE A 186 -17.98 4.97 12.32
CA ILE A 186 -17.48 4.78 10.96
C ILE A 186 -18.51 4.02 10.13
N PHE A 187 -18.83 4.57 8.95
CA PHE A 187 -19.54 3.85 7.90
C PHE A 187 -18.56 3.47 6.79
N LEU A 188 -18.51 2.18 6.46
CA LEU A 188 -17.66 1.65 5.39
C LEU A 188 -18.44 1.66 4.07
N THR A 189 -17.82 2.15 3.00
CA THR A 189 -18.38 2.09 1.65
C THR A 189 -17.29 1.83 0.60
N GLY A 190 -17.66 1.04 -0.43
CA GLY A 190 -16.74 0.50 -1.42
C GLY A 190 -16.92 -1.00 -1.55
N SER A 191 -16.84 -1.53 -2.78
CA SER A 191 -17.23 -2.91 -3.07
C SER A 191 -16.36 -3.99 -2.43
N GLU A 192 -15.12 -3.66 -2.08
CA GLU A 192 -14.13 -4.62 -1.57
C GLU A 192 -13.79 -4.36 -0.09
N LEU A 193 -14.15 -3.16 0.43
CA LEU A 193 -13.67 -2.71 1.72
C LEU A 193 -14.12 -3.60 2.88
N GLU A 194 -15.41 -3.98 2.92
CA GLU A 194 -15.93 -4.81 3.99
C GLU A 194 -15.24 -6.17 4.04
N GLU A 195 -14.99 -6.80 2.89
CA GLU A 195 -14.33 -8.10 2.82
C GLU A 195 -12.85 -8.01 3.24
N ILE A 196 -12.14 -6.99 2.76
CA ILE A 196 -10.73 -6.76 3.13
C ILE A 196 -10.61 -6.46 4.63
N VAL A 197 -11.49 -5.63 5.19
CA VAL A 197 -11.54 -5.35 6.63
C VAL A 197 -11.82 -6.63 7.42
N ASN A 198 -12.79 -7.45 7.00
CA ASN A 198 -13.11 -8.71 7.66
C ASN A 198 -11.93 -9.70 7.61
N ILE A 199 -11.23 -9.81 6.48
CA ILE A 199 -10.01 -10.62 6.35
C ILE A 199 -8.95 -10.12 7.34
N ALA A 200 -8.66 -8.82 7.34
CA ALA A 200 -7.64 -8.24 8.21
C ALA A 200 -7.98 -8.41 9.71
N LEU A 201 -9.24 -8.25 10.10
CA LEU A 201 -9.73 -8.50 11.46
C LEU A 201 -9.59 -9.96 11.87
N SER A 202 -9.97 -10.90 11.00
CA SER A 202 -9.88 -12.33 11.26
C SER A 202 -8.45 -12.82 11.52
N LEU A 203 -7.48 -12.13 10.91
CA LEU A 203 -6.06 -12.41 11.03
C LEU A 203 -5.34 -11.57 12.11
N ASN A 204 -6.09 -10.76 12.89
CA ASN A 204 -5.55 -9.80 13.86
C ASN A 204 -4.54 -8.80 13.25
N LYS A 205 -4.74 -8.43 11.98
CA LYS A 205 -3.95 -7.41 11.27
C LYS A 205 -4.64 -6.04 11.28
N LEU A 206 -5.85 -6.00 11.79
CA LEU A 206 -6.64 -4.81 12.07
C LEU A 206 -7.34 -5.00 13.41
N THR A 207 -7.47 -3.93 14.19
CA THR A 207 -8.17 -3.94 15.47
C THR A 207 -9.23 -2.85 15.52
N VAL A 208 -10.40 -3.18 16.08
CA VAL A 208 -11.49 -2.24 16.32
C VAL A 208 -11.71 -2.18 17.83
N PRO A 209 -11.43 -1.04 18.47
CA PRO A 209 -11.51 -0.90 19.93
C PRO A 209 -12.91 -1.13 20.51
N ASP A 210 -13.96 -0.79 19.76
CA ASP A 210 -15.35 -0.92 20.13
C ASP A 210 -16.14 -1.56 18.99
N LYS A 211 -16.87 -2.64 19.27
CA LYS A 211 -17.69 -3.35 18.27
C LYS A 211 -18.81 -2.49 17.67
N GLU A 212 -19.22 -1.43 18.38
CA GLU A 212 -20.24 -0.49 17.91
C GLU A 212 -19.63 0.68 17.10
N LEU A 213 -18.32 0.72 16.91
CA LEU A 213 -17.63 1.78 16.17
C LEU A 213 -18.02 1.79 14.69
N ILE A 214 -18.07 0.60 14.07
CA ILE A 214 -18.46 0.45 12.66
C ILE A 214 -19.96 0.24 12.58
N VAL A 215 -20.63 1.12 11.85
CA VAL A 215 -22.10 1.14 11.75
C VAL A 215 -22.57 0.74 10.34
N ASN A 216 -23.76 0.16 10.27
CA ASN A 216 -24.43 -0.13 9.00
C ASN A 216 -25.15 1.11 8.44
N PHE A 217 -25.62 1.02 7.19
CA PHE A 217 -26.28 2.11 6.47
C PHE A 217 -27.51 2.70 7.23
N ASN A 218 -28.30 1.86 7.90
CA ASN A 218 -29.50 2.33 8.64
C ASN A 218 -29.14 3.04 9.95
N GLN A 219 -28.06 2.63 10.59
CA GLN A 219 -27.49 3.28 11.78
C GLN A 219 -26.86 4.63 11.39
N MET A 220 -26.05 4.65 10.32
CA MET A 220 -25.42 5.87 9.80
C MET A 220 -26.44 7.01 9.59
N LYS A 221 -27.60 6.72 8.99
CA LYS A 221 -28.66 7.73 8.74
C LYS A 221 -29.25 8.39 9.98
N LYS A 222 -28.97 7.88 11.16
CA LYS A 222 -29.50 8.38 12.43
C LYS A 222 -28.48 9.21 13.21
N LEU A 223 -27.23 9.21 12.75
CA LEU A 223 -26.14 9.97 13.38
C LEU A 223 -26.18 11.42 12.92
N ALA A 224 -25.74 12.31 13.81
CA ALA A 224 -25.45 13.68 13.45
C ALA A 224 -24.15 13.76 12.62
N ASP A 225 -23.96 14.84 11.90
CA ASP A 225 -22.82 14.99 10.99
C ASP A 225 -21.48 14.97 11.74
N ASP A 226 -21.41 15.58 12.90
CA ASP A 226 -20.22 15.59 13.77
C ASP A 226 -19.94 14.23 14.46
N GLU A 227 -20.84 13.27 14.35
CA GLU A 227 -20.68 11.91 14.88
C GLU A 227 -20.18 10.90 13.81
N LEU A 228 -19.99 11.32 12.55
CA LEU A 228 -19.82 10.40 11.44
C LEU A 228 -18.51 10.56 10.67
N VAL A 229 -17.82 9.44 10.48
CA VAL A 229 -16.74 9.25 9.48
C VAL A 229 -17.23 8.27 8.42
N ILE A 230 -17.04 8.61 7.17
CA ILE A 230 -17.31 7.74 6.03
C ILE A 230 -15.97 7.34 5.42
N LEU A 231 -15.66 6.05 5.45
CA LEU A 231 -14.47 5.51 4.82
C LEU A 231 -14.85 4.95 3.44
N GLU A 232 -14.32 5.59 2.39
CA GLU A 232 -14.62 5.28 0.99
C GLU A 232 -13.37 4.79 0.26
N THR A 233 -13.49 3.67 -0.44
CA THR A 233 -12.36 3.10 -1.20
C THR A 233 -12.62 2.97 -2.70
N GLY A 234 -13.82 3.30 -3.14
CA GLY A 234 -14.21 3.11 -4.54
C GLY A 234 -14.40 1.64 -4.93
N ASN A 235 -14.69 1.44 -6.20
CA ASN A 235 -14.69 0.11 -6.80
C ASN A 235 -13.29 -0.18 -7.35
N ALA A 236 -12.78 -1.37 -7.10
CA ALA A 236 -11.44 -1.79 -7.54
C ALA A 236 -10.32 -0.81 -7.12
N GLY A 237 -10.43 -0.23 -5.91
CA GLY A 237 -9.39 0.66 -5.38
C GLY A 237 -9.32 2.05 -6.03
N GLU A 238 -10.41 2.54 -6.63
CA GLU A 238 -10.46 3.88 -7.27
C GLU A 238 -11.21 4.92 -6.40
N PRO A 239 -10.66 5.33 -5.23
CA PRO A 239 -11.34 6.25 -4.31
C PRO A 239 -11.60 7.63 -4.94
N ILE A 240 -10.73 8.10 -5.82
CA ILE A 240 -10.89 9.40 -6.50
C ILE A 240 -12.14 9.44 -7.39
N LYS A 241 -12.42 8.36 -8.13
CA LYS A 241 -13.65 8.27 -8.93
C LYS A 241 -14.91 8.20 -8.05
N ALA A 242 -14.81 7.56 -6.89
CA ALA A 242 -15.91 7.52 -5.93
C ALA A 242 -16.20 8.91 -5.36
N LEU A 243 -15.18 9.66 -4.96
CA LEU A 243 -15.32 11.06 -4.52
C LEU A 243 -15.98 11.94 -5.59
N GLN A 244 -15.62 11.79 -6.87
CA GLN A 244 -16.27 12.50 -7.96
C GLN A 244 -17.78 12.19 -8.05
N LYS A 245 -18.15 10.90 -7.89
CA LYS A 245 -19.57 10.50 -7.85
C LYS A 245 -20.29 11.09 -6.65
N MET A 246 -19.66 11.11 -5.47
CA MET A 246 -20.23 11.72 -4.26
C MET A 246 -20.46 13.22 -4.45
N ALA A 247 -19.46 13.94 -4.99
CA ALA A 247 -19.54 15.38 -5.23
C ALA A 247 -20.59 15.76 -6.29
N LEU A 248 -20.85 14.86 -7.24
CA LEU A 248 -21.87 15.05 -8.30
C LEU A 248 -23.28 14.57 -7.89
N GLY A 249 -23.48 14.11 -6.65
CA GLY A 249 -24.77 13.56 -6.21
C GLY A 249 -25.14 12.23 -6.88
N ARG A 250 -24.14 11.46 -7.34
CA ARG A 250 -24.34 10.22 -8.11
C ARG A 250 -23.84 8.97 -7.39
N HIS A 251 -23.37 9.11 -6.17
CA HIS A 251 -22.96 7.96 -5.37
C HIS A 251 -24.18 7.27 -4.76
N ARG A 252 -24.17 5.92 -4.74
CA ARG A 252 -25.35 5.12 -4.38
C ARG A 252 -25.81 5.30 -2.93
N GLN A 253 -24.85 5.45 -2.01
CA GLN A 253 -25.11 5.44 -0.56
C GLN A 253 -24.94 6.80 0.07
N VAL A 254 -23.90 7.56 -0.32
CA VAL A 254 -23.50 8.81 0.31
C VAL A 254 -23.13 9.83 -0.75
N ASN A 255 -23.70 11.04 -0.65
CA ASN A 255 -23.28 12.17 -1.46
C ASN A 255 -22.75 13.28 -0.56
N LEU A 256 -21.84 14.11 -1.09
CA LEU A 256 -21.32 15.27 -0.38
C LEU A 256 -22.38 16.33 -0.20
N HIS A 257 -22.28 17.08 0.88
CA HIS A 257 -23.10 18.26 1.14
C HIS A 257 -22.27 19.32 1.90
N GLU A 258 -22.86 20.47 2.08
CA GLU A 258 -22.28 21.61 2.82
C GLU A 258 -21.76 21.18 4.20
N GLY A 259 -20.54 21.59 4.52
CA GLY A 259 -19.89 21.31 5.80
C GLY A 259 -19.15 19.98 5.89
N ASP A 260 -19.19 19.13 4.85
CA ASP A 260 -18.37 17.92 4.82
C ASP A 260 -16.87 18.26 4.72
N LEU A 261 -16.04 17.50 5.43
CA LEU A 261 -14.57 17.53 5.29
C LEU A 261 -14.09 16.27 4.56
N VAL A 262 -13.50 16.44 3.38
CA VAL A 262 -12.95 15.34 2.60
C VAL A 262 -11.45 15.20 2.87
N TYR A 263 -11.04 14.07 3.43
CA TYR A 263 -9.65 13.69 3.67
C TYR A 263 -9.18 12.73 2.57
N ILE A 264 -8.39 13.22 1.61
CA ILE A 264 -7.82 12.37 0.56
C ILE A 264 -6.57 11.68 1.12
N ALA A 265 -6.74 10.45 1.60
CA ALA A 265 -5.72 9.66 2.29
C ALA A 265 -5.01 8.66 1.36
N THR A 266 -4.99 8.93 0.08
CA THR A 266 -4.22 8.20 -0.94
C THR A 266 -3.12 9.10 -1.48
N THR A 267 -2.01 8.50 -1.93
CA THR A 267 -0.94 9.22 -2.63
C THR A 267 -1.04 8.86 -4.12
N PRO A 268 -1.73 9.70 -4.90
CA PRO A 268 -1.90 9.41 -6.32
C PRO A 268 -0.59 9.56 -7.08
N SER A 269 -0.43 8.81 -8.15
CA SER A 269 0.70 9.01 -9.07
C SER A 269 0.60 10.40 -9.74
N VAL A 270 1.73 10.93 -10.18
CA VAL A 270 1.79 12.21 -10.91
C VAL A 270 0.87 12.22 -12.15
N ALA A 271 0.67 11.07 -12.78
CA ALA A 271 -0.29 10.91 -13.88
C ALA A 271 -1.73 11.26 -13.51
N MET A 272 -2.07 11.22 -12.21
CA MET A 272 -3.43 11.53 -11.71
C MET A 272 -3.61 12.99 -11.26
N GLU A 273 -2.60 13.85 -11.31
CA GLU A 273 -2.68 15.23 -10.82
C GLU A 273 -3.87 16.02 -11.38
N THR A 274 -4.10 15.95 -12.70
CA THR A 274 -5.25 16.60 -13.34
C THR A 274 -6.59 16.07 -12.83
N GLN A 275 -6.67 14.76 -12.60
CA GLN A 275 -7.89 14.15 -12.09
C GLN A 275 -8.17 14.56 -10.64
N ILE A 276 -7.13 14.69 -9.83
CA ILE A 276 -7.24 15.16 -8.44
C ILE A 276 -7.65 16.61 -8.39
N ALA A 277 -7.01 17.49 -9.17
CA ALA A 277 -7.38 18.89 -9.24
C ALA A 277 -8.86 19.06 -9.61
N ARG A 278 -9.32 18.31 -10.63
CA ARG A 278 -10.74 18.27 -11.00
C ARG A 278 -11.65 17.75 -9.88
N THR A 279 -11.19 16.74 -9.14
CA THR A 279 -11.97 16.18 -8.02
C THR A 279 -12.14 17.19 -6.90
N LYS A 280 -11.06 17.92 -6.54
CA LYS A 280 -11.12 19.01 -5.56
C LYS A 280 -12.10 20.11 -5.98
N ASP A 281 -12.05 20.53 -7.25
CA ASP A 281 -13.02 21.51 -7.78
C ASP A 281 -14.48 21.04 -7.63
N LEU A 282 -14.75 19.75 -7.87
CA LEU A 282 -16.08 19.16 -7.67
C LEU A 282 -16.49 19.12 -6.18
N ILE A 283 -15.55 18.83 -5.27
CA ILE A 283 -15.80 18.83 -3.82
C ILE A 283 -16.16 20.24 -3.34
N TYR A 284 -15.38 21.27 -3.70
CA TYR A 284 -15.70 22.66 -3.38
C TYR A 284 -17.03 23.13 -3.95
N ARG A 285 -17.42 22.66 -5.15
CA ARG A 285 -18.74 22.96 -5.74
C ARG A 285 -19.90 22.29 -5.00
N ALA A 286 -19.64 21.30 -4.18
CA ALA A 286 -20.62 20.66 -3.27
C ALA A 286 -20.64 21.35 -1.89
N ASP A 287 -20.01 22.53 -1.75
CA ASP A 287 -19.84 23.28 -0.51
C ASP A 287 -19.17 22.45 0.62
N ALA A 288 -18.30 21.51 0.23
CA ALA A 288 -17.48 20.70 1.11
C ALA A 288 -16.01 21.17 1.07
N GLU A 289 -15.26 20.90 2.12
CA GLU A 289 -13.85 21.24 2.25
C GLU A 289 -12.94 20.06 1.95
N VAL A 290 -11.71 20.32 1.51
CA VAL A 290 -10.67 19.28 1.33
C VAL A 290 -9.56 19.49 2.34
N PHE A 291 -9.27 18.47 3.14
CA PHE A 291 -8.04 18.46 3.92
C PHE A 291 -6.87 18.08 3.02
N GLU A 292 -5.83 18.88 3.06
CA GLU A 292 -4.57 18.66 2.36
C GLU A 292 -3.41 18.75 3.33
N MET A 293 -2.47 17.80 3.23
CA MET A 293 -1.17 17.98 3.88
C MET A 293 -0.42 19.13 3.19
N ALA A 294 0.45 19.81 3.93
CA ALA A 294 1.28 20.86 3.35
C ALA A 294 1.96 20.38 2.06
N ASN A 295 2.01 21.25 1.03
CA ASN A 295 2.53 20.91 -0.31
C ASN A 295 3.99 20.36 -0.30
N SER A 296 4.76 20.63 0.76
CA SER A 296 6.12 20.12 0.95
C SER A 296 6.18 18.73 1.60
N LYS A 297 5.02 18.12 1.91
CA LYS A 297 4.94 16.86 2.65
C LYS A 297 3.98 15.90 1.97
N LYS A 298 4.32 14.63 1.97
CA LYS A 298 3.45 13.56 1.51
C LYS A 298 3.48 12.37 2.48
N SER A 299 2.49 11.51 2.38
CA SER A 299 2.48 10.21 3.05
C SER A 299 2.49 9.13 1.99
N SER A 300 3.66 8.61 1.69
CA SER A 300 3.84 7.54 0.70
C SER A 300 4.17 6.21 1.37
N GLY A 301 3.81 5.12 0.71
CA GLY A 301 4.24 3.76 1.05
C GLY A 301 5.57 3.37 0.39
N HIS A 302 6.13 4.23 -0.46
CA HIS A 302 7.32 3.96 -1.26
C HIS A 302 8.56 4.66 -0.73
N ALA A 303 9.71 4.10 -1.07
CA ALA A 303 11.03 4.54 -0.63
C ALA A 303 11.42 5.91 -1.21
N THR A 304 11.88 6.80 -0.33
CA THR A 304 12.51 8.06 -0.74
C THR A 304 13.87 7.82 -1.39
N PRO A 305 14.46 8.80 -2.12
CA PRO A 305 15.83 8.67 -2.63
C PRO A 305 16.86 8.24 -1.57
N ASN A 306 16.71 8.70 -0.32
CA ASN A 306 17.59 8.30 0.77
C ASN A 306 17.37 6.85 1.20
N ASP A 307 16.13 6.38 1.25
CA ASP A 307 15.81 4.98 1.54
C ASP A 307 16.36 4.05 0.45
N LEU A 308 16.24 4.45 -0.82
CA LEU A 308 16.77 3.73 -1.96
C LEU A 308 18.30 3.62 -1.90
N LYS A 309 18.98 4.71 -1.59
CA LYS A 309 20.44 4.72 -1.37
C LYS A 309 20.83 3.81 -0.20
N LEU A 310 20.07 3.82 0.90
CA LEU A 310 20.32 2.95 2.03
C LEU A 310 20.17 1.47 1.69
N MET A 311 19.10 1.09 0.97
CA MET A 311 18.89 -0.28 0.51
C MET A 311 20.05 -0.76 -0.37
N MET A 312 20.47 0.07 -1.35
CA MET A 312 21.59 -0.26 -2.23
C MET A 312 22.92 -0.36 -1.48
N ASN A 313 23.15 0.50 -0.48
CA ASN A 313 24.38 0.44 0.36
C ASN A 313 24.41 -0.80 1.27
N LEU A 314 23.27 -1.26 1.76
CA LEU A 314 23.18 -2.48 2.57
C LEU A 314 23.41 -3.73 1.73
N LEU A 315 22.88 -3.76 0.51
CA LEU A 315 22.93 -4.94 -0.36
C LEU A 315 24.15 -4.98 -1.30
N GLN A 316 24.72 -3.84 -1.67
CA GLN A 316 25.89 -3.69 -2.58
C GLN A 316 25.80 -4.56 -3.85
N PRO A 317 24.72 -4.46 -4.64
CA PRO A 317 24.50 -5.36 -5.75
C PRO A 317 25.51 -5.11 -6.91
N THR A 318 25.89 -6.18 -7.62
CA THR A 318 26.69 -6.07 -8.83
C THR A 318 25.88 -5.52 -9.99
N PHE A 319 24.63 -6.01 -10.16
CA PHE A 319 23.70 -5.55 -11.18
C PHE A 319 22.47 -4.91 -10.53
N PHE A 320 21.97 -3.85 -11.16
CA PHE A 320 20.80 -3.14 -10.67
C PHE A 320 19.72 -3.03 -11.76
N ILE A 321 18.47 -3.28 -11.34
CA ILE A 321 17.30 -3.24 -12.19
C ILE A 321 16.23 -2.43 -11.46
N PRO A 322 16.03 -1.14 -11.78
CA PRO A 322 14.93 -0.37 -11.24
C PRO A 322 13.61 -0.93 -11.77
N VAL A 323 12.67 -1.21 -10.87
CA VAL A 323 11.33 -1.71 -11.20
C VAL A 323 10.27 -0.84 -10.54
N GLN A 324 9.01 -0.97 -10.94
CA GLN A 324 7.90 -0.14 -10.46
C GLN A 324 8.05 1.36 -10.81
N GLY A 325 6.93 2.03 -10.97
CA GLY A 325 6.90 3.44 -11.29
C GLY A 325 6.95 3.74 -12.79
N GLU A 326 6.98 5.04 -13.09
CA GLU A 326 7.06 5.55 -14.45
C GLU A 326 8.53 5.53 -14.94
N TYR A 327 8.73 5.58 -16.27
CA TYR A 327 10.07 5.51 -16.85
C TYR A 327 11.04 6.58 -16.28
N ARG A 328 10.56 7.78 -15.97
CA ARG A 328 11.37 8.83 -15.34
C ARG A 328 11.82 8.44 -13.92
N SER A 329 10.98 7.75 -13.15
CA SER A 329 11.33 7.24 -11.82
C SER A 329 12.39 6.12 -11.93
N LEU A 330 12.28 5.25 -12.96
CA LEU A 330 13.31 4.23 -13.24
C LEU A 330 14.65 4.89 -13.58
N LEU A 331 14.64 5.96 -14.40
CA LEU A 331 15.83 6.73 -14.72
C LEU A 331 16.45 7.39 -13.48
N ALA A 332 15.64 8.06 -12.68
CA ALA A 332 16.12 8.69 -11.44
C ALA A 332 16.78 7.65 -10.51
N HIS A 333 16.17 6.46 -10.36
CA HIS A 333 16.75 5.40 -9.54
C HIS A 333 18.05 4.85 -10.13
N ALA A 334 18.14 4.74 -11.46
CA ALA A 334 19.37 4.36 -12.15
C ALA A 334 20.51 5.36 -11.92
N GLU A 335 20.19 6.67 -11.91
CA GLU A 335 21.14 7.73 -11.57
C GLU A 335 21.63 7.61 -10.12
N LEU A 336 20.71 7.39 -9.15
CA LEU A 336 21.07 7.15 -7.75
C LEU A 336 22.02 5.93 -7.61
N ALA A 337 21.75 4.85 -8.34
CA ALA A 337 22.60 3.66 -8.34
C ALA A 337 23.99 3.96 -8.90
N ASN A 338 24.08 4.75 -9.97
CA ASN A 338 25.36 5.16 -10.53
C ASN A 338 26.16 6.09 -9.60
N GLU A 339 25.48 7.02 -8.91
CA GLU A 339 26.11 7.86 -7.88
C GLU A 339 26.74 7.02 -6.74
N LEU A 340 26.17 5.88 -6.42
CA LEU A 340 26.70 4.94 -5.43
C LEU A 340 27.80 4.00 -5.96
N GLY A 341 28.19 4.17 -7.23
CA GLY A 341 29.32 3.45 -7.84
C GLY A 341 28.93 2.24 -8.66
N ILE A 342 27.65 1.95 -8.88
CA ILE A 342 27.22 0.90 -9.82
C ILE A 342 27.43 1.43 -11.26
N PRO A 343 28.28 0.81 -12.09
CA PRO A 343 28.53 1.31 -13.43
C PRO A 343 27.27 1.20 -14.31
N TYR A 344 27.03 2.15 -15.21
CA TYR A 344 25.88 2.11 -16.13
C TYR A 344 25.73 0.81 -16.93
N LYS A 345 26.83 0.17 -17.31
CA LYS A 345 26.80 -1.13 -17.98
C LYS A 345 26.21 -2.28 -17.15
N ASN A 346 26.08 -2.08 -15.84
CA ASN A 346 25.50 -3.02 -14.90
C ASN A 346 24.07 -2.59 -14.44
N ILE A 347 23.54 -1.51 -15.02
CA ILE A 347 22.19 -1.00 -14.71
C ILE A 347 21.28 -1.29 -15.91
N PHE A 348 20.21 -2.02 -15.69
CA PHE A 348 19.28 -2.43 -16.74
C PHE A 348 17.89 -1.83 -16.47
N ILE A 349 17.50 -0.85 -17.28
CA ILE A 349 16.18 -0.22 -17.20
C ILE A 349 15.24 -0.99 -18.11
N PRO A 350 14.24 -1.73 -17.57
CA PRO A 350 13.32 -2.50 -18.40
C PRO A 350 12.40 -1.57 -19.19
N GLY A 351 12.21 -1.87 -20.48
CA GLY A 351 11.14 -1.30 -21.29
C GLY A 351 9.82 -2.00 -20.98
N LYS A 352 8.70 -1.34 -21.31
CA LYS A 352 7.41 -2.05 -21.38
C LYS A 352 7.50 -3.03 -22.54
N GLY A 353 7.30 -4.32 -22.25
CA GLY A 353 7.36 -5.40 -23.23
C GLY A 353 6.39 -5.29 -24.39
#